data_01e3b13319c9d1d4c0b884829539ba3d
#
_entry.id   01e3b13319c9d1d4c0b884829539ba3d
#
_cell.length_a   1.000
_cell.length_b   1.000
_cell.length_c   1.000
_cell.angle_alpha   90.00
_cell.angle_beta   90.00
_cell.angle_gamma   90.00
#
_symmetry.space_group_name_H-M   'P 1'
#
loop_
_entity.id
_entity.type
_entity.pdbx_description
1 polymer ?
#
loop_
_entity_poly.entity_id
_entity_poly.type
_entity_poly.pdbx_seq_one_letter_code
_entity_poly.pdbx_strand_id
1 'polypeptide(L)' 'RRMEEFIETLPAGRAQERLWSAISRKGAFRRFKDEAHRLDVIDAWYDFRQTAMRRLLRDWAENHGLALVEKSPEA' A
#
# COMPACT_ATOMS: atom_id res chain seq x y z
N ARG A 1 -4.62 -7.03 4.98
CA ARG A 1 -4.72 -5.81 5.79
C ARG A 1 -4.25 -4.59 5.05
N ARG A 2 -3.07 -4.67 4.43
CA ARG A 2 -2.59 -3.53 3.67
C ARG A 2 -3.47 -3.22 2.50
N MET A 3 -3.98 -4.26 1.85
CA MET A 3 -4.91 -4.06 0.75
C MET A 3 -6.16 -3.34 1.24
N GLU A 4 -6.70 -3.76 2.37
CA GLU A 4 -7.88 -3.12 2.93
C GLU A 4 -7.62 -1.67 3.29
N GLU A 5 -6.49 -1.41 3.94
CA GLU A 5 -6.11 -0.05 4.30
C GLU A 5 -5.98 0.84 3.07
N PHE A 6 -5.34 0.31 2.04
CA PHE A 6 -5.19 1.05 0.80
C PHE A 6 -6.54 1.38 0.17
N ILE A 7 -7.42 0.39 0.12
CA ILE A 7 -8.74 0.59 -0.48
C ILE A 7 -9.51 1.67 0.26
N GLU A 8 -9.36 1.71 1.58
CA GLU A 8 -10.04 2.73 2.39
C GLU A 8 -9.53 4.14 2.10
N THR A 9 -8.30 4.28 1.61
CA THR A 9 -7.77 5.60 1.26
C THR A 9 -8.32 6.13 -0.06
N LEU A 10 -8.95 5.27 -0.86
CA LEU A 10 -9.46 5.69 -2.15
C LEU A 10 -10.78 6.43 -1.99
N PRO A 11 -11.08 7.36 -2.89
CA PRO A 11 -12.38 8.02 -2.87
C PRO A 11 -13.50 6.98 -3.03
N ALA A 12 -14.61 7.22 -2.37
CA ALA A 12 -15.78 6.36 -2.52
C ALA A 12 -16.20 6.35 -3.98
N GLY A 13 -16.39 5.14 -4.54
CA GLY A 13 -16.77 5.02 -5.92
C GLY A 13 -16.52 3.64 -6.46
N ARG A 14 -16.55 3.53 -7.78
CA ARG A 14 -16.49 2.26 -8.48
C ARG A 14 -15.17 1.52 -8.25
N ALA A 15 -14.06 2.25 -8.28
CA ALA A 15 -12.76 1.63 -8.10
C ALA A 15 -12.65 0.99 -6.72
N GLN A 16 -13.10 1.69 -5.70
CA GLN A 16 -13.07 1.17 -4.34
C GLN A 16 -13.94 -0.09 -4.22
N GLU A 17 -15.12 -0.05 -4.78
CA GLU A 17 -16.04 -1.18 -4.73
C GLU A 17 -15.46 -2.40 -5.44
N ARG A 18 -14.85 -2.19 -6.59
CA ARG A 18 -14.27 -3.30 -7.34
C ARG A 18 -13.10 -3.94 -6.60
N LEU A 19 -12.29 -3.13 -5.96
CA LEU A 19 -11.17 -3.68 -5.20
C LEU A 19 -11.64 -4.44 -3.96
N TRP A 20 -12.68 -3.94 -3.28
CA TRP A 20 -13.28 -4.69 -2.17
C TRP A 20 -13.79 -6.03 -2.64
N SER A 21 -14.46 -6.06 -3.77
CA SER A 21 -14.97 -7.31 -4.34
C SER A 21 -13.82 -8.26 -4.67
N ALA A 22 -12.74 -7.73 -5.20
CA ALA A 22 -11.60 -8.56 -5.60
C ALA A 22 -10.97 -9.29 -4.42
N ILE A 23 -10.87 -8.64 -3.27
CA ILE A 23 -10.20 -9.24 -2.12
C ILE A 23 -11.10 -10.12 -1.28
N SER A 24 -12.39 -10.18 -1.60
CA SER A 24 -13.33 -10.98 -0.83
C SER A 24 -13.35 -12.45 -1.25
N ARG A 25 -12.57 -12.83 -2.26
CA ARG A 25 -12.56 -14.18 -2.80
C ARG A 25 -11.18 -14.82 -2.65
N LYS A 26 -11.13 -16.13 -2.93
CA LYS A 26 -9.87 -16.85 -2.94
C LYS A 26 -8.91 -16.19 -3.94
N GLY A 27 -7.62 -16.21 -3.60
CA GLY A 27 -6.63 -15.56 -4.43
C GLY A 27 -6.72 -14.05 -4.36
N ALA A 28 -7.05 -13.52 -3.20
CA ALA A 28 -7.31 -12.10 -3.01
C ALA A 28 -6.18 -11.21 -3.51
N PHE A 29 -4.93 -11.58 -3.20
CA PHE A 29 -3.80 -10.74 -3.60
C PHE A 29 -3.68 -10.64 -5.11
N ARG A 30 -3.80 -11.77 -5.79
CA ARG A 30 -3.70 -11.79 -7.25
C ARG A 30 -4.85 -11.03 -7.89
N ARG A 31 -6.06 -11.27 -7.38
CA ARG A 31 -7.23 -10.56 -7.89
C ARG A 31 -7.14 -9.07 -7.65
N PHE A 32 -6.63 -8.70 -6.49
CA PHE A 32 -6.43 -7.29 -6.16
C PHE A 32 -5.47 -6.64 -7.17
N LYS A 33 -4.33 -7.29 -7.45
CA LYS A 33 -3.36 -6.73 -8.37
C LYS A 33 -3.92 -6.62 -9.78
N ASP A 34 -4.64 -7.65 -10.23
CA ASP A 34 -5.24 -7.60 -11.56
C ASP A 34 -6.23 -6.46 -11.66
N GLU A 35 -7.05 -6.28 -10.65
CA GLU A 35 -8.04 -5.21 -10.67
C GLU A 35 -7.39 -3.85 -10.54
N ALA A 36 -6.34 -3.75 -9.74
CA ALA A 36 -5.60 -2.48 -9.60
C ALA A 36 -4.97 -2.06 -10.93
N HIS A 37 -4.46 -3.03 -11.70
CA HIS A 37 -3.95 -2.74 -13.04
C HIS A 37 -5.08 -2.25 -13.95
N ARG A 38 -6.21 -2.93 -13.91
CA ARG A 38 -7.34 -2.56 -14.75
C ARG A 38 -7.85 -1.16 -14.43
N LEU A 39 -7.87 -0.81 -13.15
CA LEU A 39 -8.37 0.49 -12.68
C LEU A 39 -7.29 1.57 -12.70
N ASP A 40 -6.08 1.21 -13.10
CA ASP A 40 -4.94 2.12 -13.19
C ASP A 40 -4.58 2.75 -11.84
N VAL A 41 -4.68 1.96 -10.77
CA VAL A 41 -4.28 2.41 -9.44
C VAL A 41 -3.12 1.60 -8.87
N ILE A 42 -2.45 0.82 -9.73
CA ILE A 42 -1.37 -0.06 -9.26
C ILE A 42 -0.17 0.74 -8.76
N ASP A 43 0.14 1.86 -9.39
CA ASP A 43 1.25 2.69 -8.94
C ASP A 43 0.96 3.30 -7.57
N ALA A 44 -0.28 3.71 -7.35
CA ALA A 44 -0.69 4.22 -6.05
C ALA A 44 -0.56 3.14 -4.97
N TRP A 45 -0.85 1.89 -5.33
CA TRP A 45 -0.69 0.77 -4.41
C TRP A 45 0.77 0.57 -4.01
N TYR A 46 1.68 0.64 -4.99
CA TYR A 46 3.11 0.50 -4.68
C TYR A 46 3.61 1.65 -3.81
N ASP A 47 3.17 2.86 -4.10
CA ASP A 47 3.52 4.03 -3.28
C ASP A 47 3.02 3.86 -1.86
N PHE A 48 1.80 3.38 -1.70
CA PHE A 48 1.22 3.15 -0.40
C PHE A 48 2.04 2.13 0.39
N ARG A 49 2.44 1.04 -0.26
CA ARG A 49 3.25 0.01 0.39
C ARG A 49 4.60 0.55 0.84
N GLN A 50 5.24 1.33 -0.01
CA GLN A 50 6.54 1.89 0.32
C GLN A 50 6.45 2.85 1.49
N THR A 51 5.45 3.69 1.49
CA THR A 51 5.23 4.64 2.58
C THR A 51 4.99 3.91 3.90
N ALA A 52 4.16 2.87 3.86
CA ALA A 52 3.87 2.09 5.05
C ALA A 52 5.13 1.39 5.60
N MET A 53 5.97 0.88 4.71
CA MET A 53 7.19 0.23 5.10
C MET A 53 8.17 1.22 5.73
N ARG A 54 8.32 2.40 5.14
CA ARG A 54 9.18 3.43 5.70
C ARG A 54 8.73 3.83 7.09
N ARG A 55 7.43 3.96 7.28
CA ARG A 55 6.88 4.34 8.58
C ARG A 55 7.18 3.28 9.63
N LEU A 56 7.02 2.01 9.28
CA LEU A 56 7.35 0.92 10.17
C LEU A 56 8.82 0.93 10.58
N LEU A 57 9.70 1.11 9.60
CA LEU A 57 11.13 1.13 9.87
C LEU A 57 11.51 2.32 10.75
N ARG A 58 10.90 3.46 10.51
CA ARG A 58 11.17 4.65 11.33
C ARG A 58 10.72 4.44 12.77
N ASP A 59 9.53 3.90 12.95
CA ASP A 59 9.02 3.63 14.29
C ASP A 59 9.91 2.62 15.02
N TRP A 60 10.33 1.58 14.31
CA TRP A 60 11.21 0.58 14.88
C TRP A 60 12.52 1.21 15.33
N ALA A 61 13.12 2.03 14.45
CA ALA A 61 14.40 2.66 14.76
C ALA A 61 14.27 3.59 15.96
N GLU A 62 13.20 4.35 16.04
CA GLU A 62 13.00 5.26 17.17
C GLU A 62 12.83 4.49 18.48
N ASN A 63 12.11 3.39 18.44
CA ASN A 63 11.89 2.57 19.63
C ASN A 63 13.18 1.91 20.12
N HIS A 64 14.14 1.72 19.23
CA HIS A 64 15.42 1.11 19.60
C HIS A 64 16.53 2.14 19.73
N GLY A 65 16.20 3.41 19.74
CA GLY A 65 17.19 4.46 19.90
C GLY A 65 18.13 4.63 18.72
N LEU A 66 17.73 4.19 17.54
CA LEU A 66 18.53 4.27 16.34
C LEU A 66 18.05 5.40 15.45
N ALA A 67 18.98 6.08 14.83
CA ALA A 67 18.64 7.11 13.85
C ALA A 67 18.66 6.48 12.47
N LEU A 68 17.56 6.62 11.74
CA LEU A 68 17.53 6.20 10.35
C LEU A 68 18.09 7.33 9.50
N VAL A 69 19.19 7.04 8.82
CA VAL A 69 19.75 7.98 7.88
C VAL A 69 19.16 7.64 6.52
N GLU A 70 18.24 8.47 6.07
CA GLU A 70 17.74 8.33 4.72
C GLU A 70 18.77 8.88 3.76
N LYS A 71 19.31 7.99 2.95
CA LYS A 71 20.19 8.43 1.89
C LYS A 71 19.38 9.07 0.80
N SER A 72 19.63 10.34 0.58
CA SER A 72 19.05 10.95 -0.58
C SER A 72 19.84 10.48 -1.81
N PRO A 73 19.19 10.42 -2.97
CA PRO A 73 19.87 9.90 -4.17
C PRO A 73 21.10 10.68 -4.59
N GLU A 74 21.19 11.93 -4.19
CA GLU A 74 22.34 12.74 -4.53
C GLU A 74 23.44 12.71 -3.51
N ALA A 75 23.24 12.01 -2.44
CA ALA A 75 24.27 11.98 -1.37
C ALA A 75 25.38 11.00 -1.71
#